data_d6a6bf9c252bc0bbc63ddb561bb1d35c
#
_entry.id   d6a6bf9c252bc0bbc63ddb561bb1d35c
#
_cell.length_a   1.000
_cell.length_b   1.000
_cell.length_c   1.000
_cell.angle_alpha   90.00
_cell.angle_beta   90.00
_cell.angle_gamma   90.00
#
_symmetry.space_group_name_H-M   'P 1'
#
loop_
_entity.id
_entity.type
_entity.pdbx_description
1 polymer ?
#
loop_
_entity_poly.entity_id
_entity_poly.type
_entity_poly.pdbx_seq_one_letter_code
_entity_poly.pdbx_strand_id
1 'polypeptide(L)'
;MTIPARASTGLGLRIYLALTALIGPLAAPILRRRLKRGKEDSARWREKLGEATAPRPDDTLIWLHAVGLGEVMALRGLITSLHDAHPQLSFLVTSTARSSGGVFGSNLPPRTVHQFLPLDLAGPVTRFLDHWHPDLAVWSEQDLWPRLVYETHARAIPLALINARMGVAAHAKRKRMRGVFRDTYARFAY
;
A
#
# COMPACT_ATOMS: atom_id res chain seq x y z
N MET A 1 19.66 -7.91 4.58
CA MET A 1 18.33 -7.66 5.21
C MET A 1 17.62 -9.00 5.30
N THR A 2 17.33 -9.50 6.51
CA THR A 2 16.75 -10.85 6.68
C THR A 2 15.22 -10.73 6.65
N ILE A 3 14.59 -11.37 5.66
CA ILE A 3 13.13 -11.50 5.63
C ILE A 3 12.72 -12.40 6.79
N PRO A 4 11.74 -12.02 7.65
CA PRO A 4 11.29 -12.87 8.73
C PRO A 4 10.86 -14.23 8.18
N ALA A 5 11.39 -15.31 8.76
CA ALA A 5 10.98 -16.66 8.43
C ALA A 5 9.45 -16.76 8.53
N ARG A 6 8.81 -17.47 7.60
CA ARG A 6 7.38 -17.69 7.38
C ARG A 6 6.50 -17.29 8.58
N ALA A 7 5.97 -16.07 8.55
CA ALA A 7 4.98 -15.66 9.54
C ALA A 7 3.75 -16.57 9.46
N SER A 8 3.28 -17.06 10.61
CA SER A 8 2.12 -17.93 10.66
C SER A 8 0.87 -17.24 10.10
N THR A 9 0.00 -18.01 9.43
CA THR A 9 -1.29 -17.52 8.93
C THR A 9 -2.39 -18.18 9.73
N GLY A 10 -2.84 -17.51 10.79
CA GLY A 10 -3.92 -18.00 11.65
C GLY A 10 -5.29 -18.00 10.95
N LEU A 11 -6.27 -18.63 11.58
CA LEU A 11 -7.62 -18.79 11.03
C LEU A 11 -8.27 -17.44 10.65
N GLY A 12 -8.13 -16.42 11.50
CA GLY A 12 -8.72 -15.09 11.21
C GLY A 12 -8.20 -14.47 9.91
N LEU A 13 -6.89 -14.52 9.67
CA LEU A 13 -6.32 -14.01 8.44
C LEU A 13 -6.71 -14.87 7.23
N ARG A 14 -6.79 -16.19 7.37
CA ARG A 14 -7.27 -17.09 6.29
C ARG A 14 -8.71 -16.76 5.88
N ILE A 15 -9.60 -16.56 6.85
CA ILE A 15 -11.00 -16.15 6.59
C ILE A 15 -11.01 -14.79 5.88
N TYR A 16 -10.24 -13.81 6.34
CA TYR A 16 -10.13 -12.50 5.70
C TYR A 16 -9.67 -12.61 4.24
N LEU A 17 -8.63 -13.40 3.97
CA LEU A 17 -8.13 -13.65 2.63
C LEU A 17 -9.17 -14.34 1.74
N ALA A 18 -9.91 -15.31 2.24
CA ALA A 18 -10.99 -15.97 1.49
C ALA A 18 -12.13 -15.00 1.16
N LEU A 19 -12.59 -14.22 2.13
CA LEU A 19 -13.66 -13.23 1.93
C LEU A 19 -13.25 -12.14 0.92
N THR A 20 -12.04 -11.60 1.03
CA THR A 20 -11.54 -10.57 0.09
C THR A 20 -11.27 -11.12 -1.31
N ALA A 21 -11.06 -12.42 -1.47
CA ALA A 21 -11.04 -13.07 -2.77
C ALA A 21 -12.46 -13.21 -3.36
N LEU A 22 -13.42 -13.66 -2.56
CA LEU A 22 -14.81 -13.87 -2.98
C LEU A 22 -15.49 -12.56 -3.43
N ILE A 23 -15.27 -11.46 -2.70
CA ILE A 23 -15.86 -10.16 -3.03
C ILE A 23 -15.11 -9.38 -4.11
N GLY A 24 -13.96 -9.87 -4.54
CA GLY A 24 -13.10 -9.24 -5.56
C GLY A 24 -13.83 -8.80 -6.84
N PRO A 25 -14.71 -9.63 -7.44
CA PRO A 25 -15.47 -9.25 -8.64
C PRO A 25 -16.37 -8.01 -8.46
N LEU A 26 -16.77 -7.70 -7.22
CA LEU A 26 -17.61 -6.53 -6.91
C LEU A 26 -16.83 -5.21 -6.87
N ALA A 27 -15.49 -5.25 -6.91
CA ALA A 27 -14.64 -4.05 -6.83
C ALA A 27 -14.97 -3.03 -7.93
N ALA A 28 -15.01 -3.47 -9.19
CA ALA A 28 -15.25 -2.59 -10.33
C ALA A 28 -16.65 -1.94 -10.30
N PRO A 29 -17.77 -2.66 -10.10
CA PRO A 29 -19.07 -2.04 -9.98
C PRO A 29 -19.20 -1.07 -8.81
N ILE A 30 -18.59 -1.39 -7.64
CA ILE A 30 -18.57 -0.50 -6.49
C ILE A 30 -17.83 0.80 -6.82
N LEU A 31 -16.63 0.71 -7.39
CA LEU A 31 -15.85 1.90 -7.77
C LEU A 31 -16.56 2.74 -8.85
N ARG A 32 -17.18 2.12 -9.86
CA ARG A 32 -17.99 2.83 -10.86
C ARG A 32 -19.15 3.61 -10.22
N ARG A 33 -19.83 3.01 -9.23
CA ARG A 33 -20.89 3.71 -8.48
C ARG A 33 -20.32 4.88 -7.66
N ARG A 34 -19.13 4.74 -7.06
CA ARG A 34 -18.44 5.81 -6.34
C ARG A 34 -17.98 6.92 -7.28
N LEU A 35 -17.49 6.56 -8.48
CA LEU A 35 -17.10 7.49 -9.53
C LEU A 35 -18.29 8.36 -9.97
N LYS A 36 -19.45 7.75 -10.25
CA LYS A 36 -20.70 8.48 -10.59
C LYS A 36 -21.14 9.45 -9.49
N ARG A 37 -20.74 9.21 -8.24
CA ARG A 37 -21.03 10.10 -7.10
C ARG A 37 -19.92 11.13 -6.83
N GLY A 38 -18.95 11.29 -7.73
CA GLY A 38 -17.82 12.21 -7.60
C GLY A 38 -16.84 11.88 -6.47
N LYS A 39 -16.87 10.64 -5.93
CA LYS A 39 -16.03 10.21 -4.82
C LYS A 39 -14.68 9.64 -5.26
N GLU A 40 -14.48 9.43 -6.54
CA GLU A 40 -13.24 8.93 -7.13
C GLU A 40 -12.71 9.91 -8.18
N ASP A 41 -11.41 9.78 -8.47
CA ASP A 41 -10.78 10.51 -9.56
C ASP A 41 -11.19 9.89 -10.90
N SER A 42 -11.71 10.70 -11.83
CA SER A 42 -12.25 10.20 -13.09
C SER A 42 -11.20 9.60 -14.02
N ALA A 43 -9.97 10.10 -13.97
CA ALA A 43 -8.85 9.62 -14.79
C ALA A 43 -8.14 8.42 -14.15
N ARG A 44 -8.11 8.34 -12.81
CA ARG A 44 -7.22 7.45 -12.06
C ARG A 44 -7.91 6.38 -11.19
N TRP A 45 -9.25 6.30 -11.18
CA TRP A 45 -9.99 5.35 -10.33
C TRP A 45 -9.62 3.88 -10.55
N ARG A 46 -9.15 3.56 -11.77
CA ARG A 46 -8.74 2.19 -12.12
C ARG A 46 -7.45 1.76 -11.41
N GLU A 47 -6.64 2.69 -10.92
CA GLU A 47 -5.49 2.39 -10.07
C GLU A 47 -5.92 1.63 -8.81
N LYS A 48 -7.10 1.92 -8.27
CA LYS A 48 -7.69 1.17 -7.14
C LYS A 48 -8.10 -0.27 -7.50
N LEU A 49 -8.17 -0.59 -8.78
CA LEU A 49 -8.29 -1.96 -9.28
C LEU A 49 -6.92 -2.64 -9.49
N GLY A 50 -5.83 -1.97 -9.13
CA GLY A 50 -4.47 -2.45 -9.32
C GLY A 50 -3.91 -2.19 -10.73
N GLU A 51 -4.61 -1.43 -11.56
CA GLU A 51 -4.10 -1.06 -12.90
C GLU A 51 -3.10 0.08 -12.74
N ALA A 52 -1.91 -0.09 -13.30
CA ALA A 52 -0.88 0.94 -13.28
C ALA A 52 -1.10 1.95 -14.40
N THR A 53 -0.80 3.22 -14.12
CA THR A 53 -0.88 4.32 -15.10
C THR A 53 0.51 4.79 -15.56
N ALA A 54 1.56 4.18 -15.03
CA ALA A 54 2.94 4.43 -15.41
C ALA A 54 3.72 3.11 -15.55
N PRO A 55 4.79 3.07 -16.37
CA PRO A 55 5.66 1.91 -16.45
C PRO A 55 6.46 1.76 -15.13
N ARG A 56 6.81 0.52 -14.79
CA ARG A 56 7.76 0.25 -13.72
C ARG A 56 9.15 0.75 -14.12
N PRO A 57 9.86 1.50 -13.26
CA PRO A 57 11.28 1.79 -13.48
C PRO A 57 12.12 0.51 -13.47
N ASP A 58 13.22 0.48 -14.26
CA ASP A 58 14.12 -0.68 -14.33
C ASP A 58 15.01 -0.82 -13.08
N ASP A 59 15.19 0.27 -12.35
CA ASP A 59 16.04 0.33 -11.17
C ASP A 59 15.39 -0.27 -9.91
N THR A 60 16.18 -0.30 -8.82
CA THR A 60 15.69 -0.65 -7.49
C THR A 60 14.53 0.25 -7.08
N LEU A 61 13.37 -0.33 -6.88
CA LEU A 61 12.13 0.37 -6.59
C LEU A 61 11.75 0.25 -5.11
N ILE A 62 11.73 1.39 -4.42
CA ILE A 62 11.24 1.47 -3.04
C ILE A 62 9.79 1.94 -3.05
N TRP A 63 8.90 1.10 -2.55
CA TRP A 63 7.50 1.43 -2.40
C TRP A 63 7.23 2.03 -1.02
N LEU A 64 6.69 3.24 -0.97
CA LEU A 64 6.29 3.94 0.25
C LEU A 64 4.76 4.12 0.26
N HIS A 65 4.12 3.72 1.35
CA HIS A 65 2.68 3.91 1.54
C HIS A 65 2.40 4.92 2.64
N ALA A 66 1.56 5.92 2.34
CA ALA A 66 1.05 6.90 3.28
C ALA A 66 -0.45 7.13 3.07
N VAL A 67 -1.18 7.50 4.12
CA VAL A 67 -2.64 7.62 4.08
C VAL A 67 -3.09 9.04 3.74
N GLY A 68 -2.66 10.00 4.52
CA GLY A 68 -3.09 11.39 4.47
C GLY A 68 -2.06 12.32 3.83
N LEU A 69 -2.50 13.56 3.62
CA LEU A 69 -1.67 14.59 3.00
C LEU A 69 -0.41 14.92 3.80
N GLY A 70 -0.53 14.98 5.13
CA GLY A 70 0.60 15.31 6.03
C GLY A 70 1.70 14.26 5.98
N GLU A 71 1.32 12.96 5.98
CA GLU A 71 2.26 11.84 5.91
C GLU A 71 2.95 11.79 4.55
N VAL A 72 2.17 12.03 3.50
CA VAL A 72 2.66 12.14 2.14
C VAL A 72 3.71 13.27 2.02
N MET A 73 3.47 14.42 2.64
CA MET A 73 4.44 15.52 2.68
C MET A 73 5.69 15.16 3.47
N ALA A 74 5.55 14.42 4.57
CA ALA A 74 6.70 13.94 5.34
C ALA A 74 7.57 12.96 4.54
N LEU A 75 6.95 12.10 3.72
CA LEU A 75 7.68 11.17 2.83
C LEU A 75 8.52 11.91 1.79
N ARG A 76 8.15 13.12 1.37
CA ARG A 76 8.96 13.91 0.40
C ARG A 76 10.37 14.16 0.92
N GLY A 77 10.50 14.60 2.17
CA GLY A 77 11.82 14.83 2.78
C GLY A 77 12.66 13.56 2.82
N LEU A 78 12.04 12.44 3.20
CA LEU A 78 12.68 11.12 3.21
C LEU A 78 13.14 10.70 1.81
N ILE A 79 12.28 10.83 0.79
CA ILE A 79 12.60 10.48 -0.59
C ILE A 79 13.74 11.34 -1.12
N THR A 80 13.71 12.66 -0.88
CA THR A 80 14.78 13.56 -1.31
C THR A 80 16.11 13.15 -0.68
N SER A 81 16.15 12.91 0.64
CA SER A 81 17.36 12.49 1.33
C SER A 81 17.88 11.13 0.83
N LEU A 82 16.99 10.18 0.55
CA LEU A 82 17.37 8.88 -0.02
C LEU A 82 17.88 9.02 -1.46
N HIS A 83 17.28 9.89 -2.26
CA HIS A 83 17.71 10.15 -3.62
C HIS A 83 19.10 10.83 -3.67
N ASP A 84 19.32 11.80 -2.78
CA ASP A 84 20.61 12.50 -2.69
C ASP A 84 21.74 11.53 -2.30
N ALA A 85 21.45 10.59 -1.39
CA ALA A 85 22.42 9.58 -0.98
C ALA A 85 22.57 8.43 -1.99
N HIS A 86 21.51 8.10 -2.73
CA HIS A 86 21.41 6.96 -3.64
C HIS A 86 20.64 7.34 -4.92
N PRO A 87 21.25 8.08 -5.88
CA PRO A 87 20.55 8.60 -7.07
C PRO A 87 19.96 7.54 -8.00
N GLN A 88 20.42 6.29 -7.89
CA GLN A 88 19.92 5.15 -8.66
C GLN A 88 18.56 4.61 -8.16
N LEU A 89 18.11 5.01 -6.97
CA LEU A 89 16.83 4.53 -6.43
C LEU A 89 15.65 5.19 -7.14
N SER A 90 14.63 4.40 -7.41
CA SER A 90 13.32 4.85 -7.86
C SER A 90 12.28 4.64 -6.75
N PHE A 91 11.24 5.47 -6.74
CA PHE A 91 10.27 5.48 -5.67
C PHE A 91 8.85 5.35 -6.23
N LEU A 92 8.07 4.46 -5.63
CA LEU A 92 6.63 4.38 -5.79
C LEU A 92 5.97 4.89 -4.51
N VAL A 93 5.19 5.94 -4.61
CA VAL A 93 4.39 6.42 -3.47
C VAL A 93 2.93 6.06 -3.70
N THR A 94 2.30 5.41 -2.72
CA THR A 94 0.87 5.14 -2.78
C THR A 94 0.12 5.87 -1.68
N SER A 95 -1.09 6.33 -2.01
CA SER A 95 -2.01 6.95 -1.05
C SER A 95 -3.45 6.50 -1.28
N THR A 96 -4.31 6.67 -0.26
CA THR A 96 -5.73 6.28 -0.33
C THR A 96 -6.64 7.45 -0.68
N ALA A 97 -6.28 8.67 -0.29
CA ALA A 97 -7.12 9.85 -0.44
C ALA A 97 -7.00 10.51 -1.82
N ARG A 98 -8.14 10.91 -2.40
CA ARG A 98 -8.18 11.67 -3.65
C ARG A 98 -7.37 12.98 -3.58
N SER A 99 -7.42 13.68 -2.43
CA SER A 99 -6.67 14.91 -2.20
C SER A 99 -5.15 14.74 -2.29
N SER A 100 -4.64 13.57 -1.91
CA SER A 100 -3.21 13.26 -2.01
C SER A 100 -2.72 13.16 -3.45
N GLY A 101 -3.58 12.70 -4.39
CA GLY A 101 -3.25 12.63 -5.81
C GLY A 101 -2.98 13.99 -6.45
N GLY A 102 -3.71 15.04 -6.04
CA GLY A 102 -3.53 16.39 -6.55
C GLY A 102 -2.21 17.03 -6.08
N VAL A 103 -1.78 16.74 -4.87
CA VAL A 103 -0.53 17.29 -4.31
C VAL A 103 0.72 16.67 -4.94
N PHE A 104 0.66 15.38 -5.25
CA PHE A 104 1.74 14.71 -5.99
C PHE A 104 1.75 15.04 -7.48
N GLY A 105 0.58 15.38 -8.08
CA GLY A 105 0.47 15.65 -9.52
C GLY A 105 1.32 16.81 -10.02
N SER A 106 1.62 17.79 -9.16
CA SER A 106 2.33 19.00 -9.54
C SER A 106 3.77 19.12 -9.02
N ASN A 107 4.20 18.27 -8.09
CA ASN A 107 5.50 18.43 -7.43
C ASN A 107 6.03 17.12 -6.82
N LEU A 108 6.25 16.13 -7.67
CA LEU A 108 6.88 14.86 -7.28
C LEU A 108 8.37 15.05 -6.97
N PRO A 109 8.92 14.39 -5.95
CA PRO A 109 10.36 14.25 -5.79
C PRO A 109 10.99 13.57 -7.01
N PRO A 110 12.31 13.69 -7.19
CA PRO A 110 13.01 13.02 -8.30
C PRO A 110 12.72 11.51 -8.31
N ARG A 111 12.62 10.93 -9.51
CA ARG A 111 12.44 9.48 -9.73
C ARG A 111 11.27 8.85 -8.96
N THR A 112 10.22 9.63 -8.74
CA THR A 112 9.04 9.20 -7.96
C THR A 112 7.82 9.08 -8.85
N VAL A 113 7.10 7.97 -8.73
CA VAL A 113 5.77 7.74 -9.30
C VAL A 113 4.75 7.70 -8.18
N HIS A 114 3.59 8.30 -8.38
CA HIS A 114 2.46 8.21 -7.45
C HIS A 114 1.31 7.41 -8.05
N GLN A 115 0.77 6.45 -7.27
CA GLN A 115 -0.42 5.68 -7.61
C GLN A 115 -1.38 5.62 -6.42
N PHE A 116 -2.69 5.57 -6.68
CA PHE A 116 -3.65 5.24 -5.62
C PHE A 116 -3.48 3.78 -5.20
N LEU A 117 -3.51 3.56 -3.88
CA LEU A 117 -3.42 2.21 -3.32
C LEU A 117 -4.55 1.32 -3.88
N PRO A 118 -4.27 0.09 -4.31
CA PRO A 118 -5.30 -0.83 -4.72
C PRO A 118 -6.23 -1.18 -3.56
N LEU A 119 -7.49 -1.51 -3.85
CA LEU A 119 -8.38 -2.09 -2.87
C LEU A 119 -7.79 -3.40 -2.35
N ASP A 120 -7.98 -3.67 -1.05
CA ASP A 120 -7.41 -4.86 -0.37
C ASP A 120 -8.16 -6.16 -0.74
N LEU A 121 -8.25 -6.41 -2.04
CA LEU A 121 -8.92 -7.53 -2.68
C LEU A 121 -7.94 -8.33 -3.54
N ALA A 122 -8.19 -9.63 -3.74
CA ALA A 122 -7.25 -10.51 -4.40
C ALA A 122 -6.78 -10.00 -5.77
N GLY A 123 -7.69 -9.74 -6.70
CA GLY A 123 -7.35 -9.31 -8.06
C GLY A 123 -6.60 -7.97 -8.12
N PRO A 124 -7.11 -6.89 -7.46
CA PRO A 124 -6.41 -5.61 -7.41
C PRO A 124 -5.00 -5.68 -6.82
N VAL A 125 -4.83 -6.37 -5.69
CA VAL A 125 -3.52 -6.51 -5.04
C VAL A 125 -2.54 -7.32 -5.90
N THR A 126 -3.00 -8.41 -6.50
CA THR A 126 -2.16 -9.23 -7.40
C THR A 126 -1.67 -8.40 -8.58
N ARG A 127 -2.57 -7.72 -9.32
CA ARG A 127 -2.18 -6.87 -10.46
C ARG A 127 -1.18 -5.77 -10.07
N PHE A 128 -1.41 -5.12 -8.95
CA PHE A 128 -0.52 -4.08 -8.44
C PHE A 128 0.88 -4.62 -8.17
N LEU A 129 0.99 -5.71 -7.42
CA LEU A 129 2.28 -6.30 -7.06
C LEU A 129 2.99 -6.95 -8.27
N ASP A 130 2.24 -7.51 -9.21
CA ASP A 130 2.79 -8.11 -10.41
C ASP A 130 3.30 -7.06 -11.41
N HIS A 131 2.77 -5.84 -11.38
CA HIS A 131 3.28 -4.73 -12.20
C HIS A 131 4.50 -4.08 -11.55
N TRP A 132 4.39 -3.70 -10.27
CA TRP A 132 5.41 -2.88 -9.62
C TRP A 132 6.62 -3.66 -9.13
N HIS A 133 6.49 -4.90 -8.72
CA HIS A 133 7.57 -5.73 -8.16
C HIS A 133 8.56 -4.92 -7.30
N PRO A 134 8.11 -4.24 -6.21
CA PRO A 134 9.00 -3.42 -5.42
C PRO A 134 10.05 -4.26 -4.70
N ASP A 135 11.26 -3.70 -4.56
CA ASP A 135 12.38 -4.35 -3.88
C ASP A 135 12.32 -4.18 -2.35
N LEU A 136 11.61 -3.15 -1.90
CA LEU A 136 11.32 -2.85 -0.49
C LEU A 136 9.97 -2.15 -0.41
N ALA A 137 9.16 -2.51 0.60
CA ALA A 137 7.90 -1.85 0.90
C ALA A 137 7.95 -1.21 2.29
N VAL A 138 7.67 0.09 2.38
CA VAL A 138 7.71 0.89 3.60
C VAL A 138 6.32 1.45 3.88
N TRP A 139 5.72 1.06 5.00
CA TRP A 139 4.48 1.64 5.51
C TRP A 139 4.79 2.80 6.43
N SER A 140 4.32 3.99 6.08
CA SER A 140 4.31 5.13 7.00
C SER A 140 2.96 5.14 7.70
N GLU A 141 2.96 4.92 9.01
CA GLU A 141 1.79 4.76 9.86
C GLU A 141 1.10 3.38 9.82
N GLN A 142 -0.05 3.30 10.55
CA GLN A 142 -0.68 2.03 10.89
C GLN A 142 -1.91 1.70 10.06
N ASP A 143 -2.11 2.32 8.91
CA ASP A 143 -3.20 1.92 8.02
C ASP A 143 -2.81 0.65 7.26
N LEU A 144 -2.89 -0.47 7.98
CA LEU A 144 -2.49 -1.76 7.45
C LEU A 144 -3.65 -2.42 6.71
N TRP A 145 -3.37 -2.85 5.51
CA TRP A 145 -4.25 -3.60 4.63
C TRP A 145 -3.82 -5.07 4.65
N PRO A 146 -4.53 -5.97 5.36
CA PRO A 146 -4.02 -7.31 5.68
C PRO A 146 -3.69 -8.17 4.47
N ARG A 147 -4.48 -8.11 3.39
CA ARG A 147 -4.18 -8.84 2.16
C ARG A 147 -2.95 -8.29 1.47
N LEU A 148 -2.87 -6.98 1.34
CA LEU A 148 -1.74 -6.32 0.68
C LEU A 148 -0.42 -6.65 1.38
N VAL A 149 -0.38 -6.57 2.72
CA VAL A 149 0.78 -6.98 3.52
C VAL A 149 1.08 -8.47 3.36
N TYR A 150 0.05 -9.32 3.38
CA TYR A 150 0.21 -10.76 3.19
C TYR A 150 0.81 -11.10 1.83
N GLU A 151 0.26 -10.56 0.75
CA GLU A 151 0.70 -10.84 -0.62
C GLU A 151 2.10 -10.26 -0.91
N THR A 152 2.44 -9.11 -0.32
CA THR A 152 3.78 -8.51 -0.40
C THR A 152 4.81 -9.43 0.26
N HIS A 153 4.53 -9.88 1.49
CA HIS A 153 5.40 -10.82 2.20
C HIS A 153 5.51 -12.18 1.47
N ALA A 154 4.41 -12.68 0.90
CA ALA A 154 4.40 -13.96 0.17
C ALA A 154 5.29 -13.92 -1.10
N ARG A 155 5.53 -12.74 -1.66
CA ARG A 155 6.47 -12.51 -2.78
C ARG A 155 7.91 -12.24 -2.32
N ALA A 156 8.20 -12.49 -1.04
CA ALA A 156 9.50 -12.23 -0.43
C ALA A 156 9.97 -10.76 -0.53
N ILE A 157 9.04 -9.81 -0.66
CA ILE A 157 9.32 -8.37 -0.62
C ILE A 157 9.45 -7.96 0.85
N PRO A 158 10.59 -7.41 1.28
CA PRO A 158 10.77 -6.94 2.65
C PRO A 158 9.77 -5.83 3.00
N LEU A 159 9.27 -5.86 4.23
CA LEU A 159 8.28 -4.92 4.76
C LEU A 159 8.86 -4.18 5.96
N ALA A 160 8.85 -2.85 5.91
CA ALA A 160 9.20 -1.98 7.03
C ALA A 160 8.01 -1.12 7.45
N LEU A 161 7.86 -0.90 8.75
CA LEU A 161 6.84 -0.03 9.31
C LEU A 161 7.53 1.12 10.05
N ILE A 162 7.29 2.33 9.59
CA ILE A 162 7.88 3.54 10.17
C ILE A 162 6.77 4.45 10.73
N ASN A 163 7.14 5.34 11.67
CA ASN A 163 6.24 6.31 12.27
C ASN A 163 4.93 5.70 12.84
N ALA A 164 5.00 4.48 13.35
CA ALA A 164 3.84 3.74 13.82
C ALA A 164 3.30 4.33 15.12
N ARG A 165 2.15 5.04 15.05
CA ARG A 165 1.45 5.60 16.21
C ARG A 165 0.07 4.99 16.31
N MET A 166 -0.28 4.40 17.46
CA MET A 166 -1.60 3.81 17.68
C MET A 166 -2.41 4.63 18.67
N GLY A 167 -3.43 5.30 18.17
CA GLY A 167 -4.43 5.95 19.03
C GLY A 167 -5.33 4.92 19.73
N VAL A 168 -5.88 5.28 20.89
CA VAL A 168 -6.74 4.41 21.73
C VAL A 168 -7.93 3.85 20.92
N ALA A 169 -8.60 4.68 20.13
CA ALA A 169 -9.74 4.28 19.32
C ALA A 169 -9.35 3.25 18.22
N ALA A 170 -8.21 3.46 17.56
CA ALA A 170 -7.68 2.53 16.57
C ALA A 170 -7.32 1.18 17.19
N HIS A 171 -6.69 1.19 18.37
CA HIS A 171 -6.40 -0.01 19.15
C HIS A 171 -7.68 -0.78 19.51
N ALA A 172 -8.71 -0.11 20.03
CA ALA A 172 -9.98 -0.73 20.40
C ALA A 172 -10.67 -1.40 19.17
N LYS A 173 -10.64 -0.75 18.00
CA LYS A 173 -11.17 -1.30 16.75
C LYS A 173 -10.41 -2.56 16.31
N ARG A 174 -9.09 -2.52 16.37
CA ARG A 174 -8.21 -3.65 15.98
C ARG A 174 -8.31 -4.84 16.93
N LYS A 175 -8.61 -4.59 18.20
CA LYS A 175 -8.82 -5.64 19.20
C LYS A 175 -9.93 -6.63 18.79
N ARG A 176 -10.94 -6.17 18.05
CA ARG A 176 -12.03 -7.03 17.51
C ARG A 176 -11.53 -8.02 16.45
N MET A 177 -10.44 -7.70 15.75
CA MET A 177 -9.82 -8.55 14.72
C MET A 177 -8.37 -8.91 15.11
N ARG A 178 -8.12 -9.11 16.40
CA ARG A 178 -6.79 -9.29 16.98
C ARG A 178 -5.92 -10.31 16.23
N GLY A 179 -6.50 -11.46 15.85
CA GLY A 179 -5.76 -12.50 15.12
C GLY A 179 -5.26 -12.03 13.76
N VAL A 180 -6.13 -11.32 13.01
CA VAL A 180 -5.78 -10.77 11.68
C VAL A 180 -4.62 -9.77 11.82
N PHE A 181 -4.74 -8.80 12.73
CA PHE A 181 -3.72 -7.76 12.88
C PHE A 181 -2.42 -8.30 13.47
N ARG A 182 -2.47 -9.23 14.44
CA ARG A 182 -1.26 -9.89 14.95
C ARG A 182 -0.48 -10.55 13.81
N ASP A 183 -1.17 -11.31 12.98
CA ASP A 183 -0.53 -12.04 11.88
C ASP A 183 -0.05 -11.07 10.78
N THR A 184 -0.74 -9.94 10.58
CA THR A 184 -0.31 -8.88 9.66
C THR A 184 0.97 -8.21 10.15
N TYR A 185 1.02 -7.79 11.42
CA TYR A 185 2.23 -7.17 12.01
C TYR A 185 3.45 -8.10 12.01
N ALA A 186 3.23 -9.40 12.21
CA ALA A 186 4.31 -10.39 12.22
C ALA A 186 5.06 -10.53 10.87
N ARG A 187 4.60 -9.88 9.82
CA ARG A 187 5.22 -9.88 8.49
C ARG A 187 6.18 -8.73 8.25
N PHE A 188 6.18 -7.74 9.13
CA PHE A 188 7.14 -6.65 9.06
C PHE A 188 8.47 -7.10 9.66
N ALA A 189 9.57 -6.78 8.95
CA ALA A 189 10.93 -7.07 9.40
C ALA A 189 11.47 -5.97 10.34
N TYR A 190 10.89 -4.75 10.24
CA TYR A 190 11.28 -3.56 10.99
C TYR A 190 10.07 -2.70 11.29
#